data_9b760dbbf4cb608b44aac3baf124421e
#
_entry.id   9b760dbbf4cb608b44aac3baf124421e
#
_cell.length_a   1.000
_cell.length_b   1.000
_cell.length_c   1.000
_cell.angle_alpha   90.00
_cell.angle_beta   90.00
_cell.angle_gamma   90.00
#
_symmetry.space_group_name_H-M   'P 1'
#
loop_
_entity.id
_entity.type
_entity.pdbx_description
1 polymer ?
#
loop_
_entity_poly.entity_id
_entity_poly.type
_entity_poly.pdbx_seq_one_letter_code
_entity_poly.pdbx_strand_id
1 'polypeptide(L)'
;TLWLYVHTNGGAHNTGYWREMAEIMNGYGQVDFGIDGLEDTLHLYRKHVDYNKVIENAQAFIDSGGRAMWQMIVFKHNEHQVKQAEQIATDMNFFKFLARKTGRFFHHGEERELESWPVKNMKGETEYYLEPPVNDEWRNQSVIKLPGLKKHYKDLQQYFKTTDIHCDSLHGKKVAMNAQGVLLPCNFFNHNLYDARFRTGQLPGSNQGHTVDGRNQVTEFLNQYGLDNLSIHNYTIEEIYQNKFWSDLVDSWTGENRIFECAMTCGKQFTKVWDQTK
;
A
#
# COMPACT_ATOMS: atom_id res chain seq x y z
N THR A 1 -5.56 -20.16 -13.61
CA THR A 1 -5.90 -20.08 -12.17
C THR A 1 -5.51 -18.71 -11.65
N LEU A 2 -6.44 -18.04 -10.97
CA LEU A 2 -6.21 -16.74 -10.36
C LEU A 2 -5.65 -16.95 -8.93
N TRP A 3 -4.62 -16.19 -8.55
CA TRP A 3 -4.12 -16.15 -7.18
C TRP A 3 -4.57 -14.87 -6.50
N LEU A 4 -5.24 -14.96 -5.35
CA LEU A 4 -5.80 -13.84 -4.61
C LEU A 4 -4.88 -13.40 -3.47
N TYR A 5 -4.56 -12.10 -3.41
CA TYR A 5 -3.90 -11.47 -2.26
C TYR A 5 -4.85 -10.49 -1.58
N VAL A 6 -5.08 -10.67 -0.29
CA VAL A 6 -5.91 -9.78 0.52
C VAL A 6 -5.08 -9.13 1.60
N HIS A 7 -5.07 -7.80 1.67
CA HIS A 7 -4.47 -7.05 2.78
C HIS A 7 -5.58 -6.50 3.67
N THR A 8 -5.50 -6.75 4.97
CA THR A 8 -6.52 -6.38 5.94
C THR A 8 -5.92 -6.06 7.30
N ASN A 9 -6.66 -5.32 8.14
CA ASN A 9 -6.35 -5.23 9.56
C ASN A 9 -6.99 -6.37 10.39
N GLY A 10 -7.80 -7.22 9.75
CA GLY A 10 -8.44 -8.36 10.39
C GLY A 10 -9.57 -8.05 11.37
N GLY A 11 -9.84 -6.77 11.66
CA GLY A 11 -10.83 -6.36 12.68
C GLY A 11 -12.28 -6.39 12.21
N ALA A 12 -12.53 -6.48 10.90
CA ALA A 12 -13.87 -6.58 10.34
C ALA A 12 -14.42 -8.01 10.37
N HIS A 13 -15.74 -8.13 10.33
CA HIS A 13 -16.48 -9.40 10.32
C HIS A 13 -16.26 -10.26 11.58
N ASN A 14 -16.73 -11.48 11.53
CA ASN A 14 -16.59 -12.47 12.60
C ASN A 14 -15.81 -13.70 12.10
N THR A 15 -15.52 -14.63 13.00
CA THR A 15 -14.77 -15.84 12.67
C THR A 15 -15.45 -16.72 11.60
N GLY A 16 -16.78 -16.71 11.48
CA GLY A 16 -17.52 -17.42 10.45
C GLY A 16 -17.15 -16.93 9.03
N TYR A 17 -17.12 -15.62 8.83
CA TYR A 17 -16.67 -15.01 7.57
C TYR A 17 -15.23 -15.43 7.20
N TRP A 18 -14.32 -15.44 8.17
CA TRP A 18 -12.93 -15.81 7.91
C TRP A 18 -12.74 -17.28 7.58
N ARG A 19 -13.56 -18.18 8.18
CA ARG A 19 -13.59 -19.60 7.78
C ARG A 19 -14.08 -19.76 6.34
N GLU A 20 -15.22 -19.15 6.01
CA GLU A 20 -15.77 -19.18 4.66
C GLU A 20 -14.79 -18.62 3.63
N MET A 21 -14.08 -17.53 3.96
CA MET A 21 -13.07 -16.95 3.11
C MET A 21 -11.93 -17.93 2.81
N ALA A 22 -11.45 -18.67 3.82
CA ALA A 22 -10.42 -19.70 3.63
C ALA A 22 -10.90 -20.81 2.69
N GLU A 23 -12.14 -21.26 2.85
CA GLU A 23 -12.78 -22.28 2.01
C GLU A 23 -12.90 -21.80 0.56
N ILE A 24 -13.39 -20.57 0.34
CA ILE A 24 -13.51 -19.96 -1.00
C ILE A 24 -12.15 -19.81 -1.66
N MET A 25 -11.14 -19.38 -0.93
CA MET A 25 -9.78 -19.25 -1.47
C MET A 25 -9.16 -20.61 -1.83
N ASN A 26 -9.54 -21.68 -1.15
CA ASN A 26 -9.20 -23.08 -1.44
C ASN A 26 -7.70 -23.28 -1.82
N GLY A 27 -6.80 -22.65 -1.08
CA GLY A 27 -5.35 -22.69 -1.33
C GLY A 27 -4.85 -21.79 -2.47
N TYR A 28 -5.72 -21.09 -3.19
CA TYR A 28 -5.36 -20.16 -4.29
C TYR A 28 -5.32 -18.72 -3.83
N GLY A 29 -4.75 -18.48 -2.66
CA GLY A 29 -4.61 -17.13 -2.17
C GLY A 29 -3.90 -17.02 -0.83
N GLN A 30 -3.71 -15.78 -0.40
CA GLN A 30 -3.06 -15.42 0.85
C GLN A 30 -3.74 -14.19 1.45
N VAL A 31 -3.91 -14.19 2.75
CA VAL A 31 -4.35 -13.02 3.52
C VAL A 31 -3.20 -12.48 4.36
N ASP A 32 -2.89 -11.21 4.14
CA ASP A 32 -1.89 -10.47 4.90
C ASP A 32 -2.60 -9.66 5.98
N PHE A 33 -2.50 -10.10 7.23
CA PHE A 33 -3.03 -9.42 8.40
C PHE A 33 -2.06 -8.34 8.86
N GLY A 34 -2.46 -7.07 8.79
CA GLY A 34 -1.70 -5.92 9.29
C GLY A 34 -1.94 -5.74 10.78
N ILE A 35 -1.18 -6.44 11.62
CA ILE A 35 -1.27 -6.38 13.09
C ILE A 35 -0.03 -5.65 13.60
N ASP A 36 -0.16 -4.34 13.85
CA ASP A 36 0.96 -3.43 14.07
C ASP A 36 1.24 -3.19 15.56
N GLY A 37 1.20 -4.26 16.35
CA GLY A 37 1.46 -4.27 17.78
C GLY A 37 0.71 -5.38 18.49
N LEU A 38 0.99 -5.58 19.77
CA LEU A 38 0.25 -6.49 20.63
C LEU A 38 -0.93 -5.76 21.28
N GLU A 39 -1.60 -6.39 22.25
CA GLU A 39 -2.84 -5.90 22.87
C GLU A 39 -2.72 -4.46 23.41
N ASP A 40 -1.58 -4.15 24.02
CA ASP A 40 -1.28 -2.87 24.66
C ASP A 40 -0.85 -1.76 23.70
N THR A 41 -0.47 -2.06 22.44
CA THR A 41 0.08 -1.08 21.50
C THR A 41 -0.63 -1.01 20.16
N LEU A 42 -1.37 -2.04 19.75
CA LEU A 42 -2.04 -2.09 18.46
C LEU A 42 -2.90 -0.85 18.20
N HIS A 43 -3.66 -0.42 19.20
CA HIS A 43 -4.58 0.71 19.13
C HIS A 43 -3.90 2.06 18.86
N LEU A 44 -2.60 2.19 19.14
CA LEU A 44 -1.83 3.42 18.88
C LEU A 44 -1.68 3.71 17.39
N TYR A 45 -1.68 2.68 16.57
CA TYR A 45 -1.64 2.86 15.11
C TYR A 45 -2.94 2.41 14.44
N ARG A 46 -3.53 1.29 14.86
CA ARG A 46 -4.78 0.74 14.35
C ARG A 46 -5.94 1.17 15.24
N LYS A 47 -6.34 2.43 15.13
CA LYS A 47 -7.48 2.97 15.91
C LYS A 47 -8.74 2.12 15.71
N HIS A 48 -9.48 1.91 16.81
CA HIS A 48 -10.74 1.17 16.80
C HIS A 48 -10.67 -0.30 16.35
N VAL A 49 -9.45 -0.88 16.37
CA VAL A 49 -9.25 -2.30 16.10
C VAL A 49 -9.00 -3.02 17.43
N ASP A 50 -9.79 -4.04 17.69
CA ASP A 50 -9.66 -4.91 18.85
C ASP A 50 -8.65 -6.02 18.54
N TYR A 51 -7.59 -6.12 19.36
CA TYR A 51 -6.51 -7.08 19.16
C TYR A 51 -7.02 -8.52 19.25
N ASN A 52 -7.82 -8.85 20.28
CA ASN A 52 -8.30 -10.21 20.50
C ASN A 52 -9.19 -10.66 19.34
N LYS A 53 -10.06 -9.79 18.86
CA LYS A 53 -10.89 -10.05 17.68
C LYS A 53 -10.05 -10.33 16.43
N VAL A 54 -8.96 -9.57 16.21
CA VAL A 54 -8.06 -9.80 15.07
C VAL A 54 -7.39 -11.15 15.16
N ILE A 55 -6.89 -11.51 16.35
CA ILE A 55 -6.23 -12.80 16.60
C ILE A 55 -7.22 -13.96 16.41
N GLU A 56 -8.44 -13.86 16.95
CA GLU A 56 -9.48 -14.87 16.75
C GLU A 56 -9.85 -15.05 15.28
N ASN A 57 -9.99 -13.95 14.54
CA ASN A 57 -10.30 -13.96 13.12
C ASN A 57 -9.18 -14.60 12.29
N ALA A 58 -7.93 -14.23 12.58
CA ALA A 58 -6.77 -14.79 11.90
C ALA A 58 -6.63 -16.29 12.20
N GLN A 59 -6.84 -16.71 13.46
CA GLN A 59 -6.81 -18.12 13.82
C GLN A 59 -7.91 -18.91 13.11
N ALA A 60 -9.12 -18.38 13.05
CA ALA A 60 -10.24 -19.02 12.36
C ALA A 60 -9.96 -19.22 10.87
N PHE A 61 -9.29 -18.25 10.21
CA PHE A 61 -8.86 -18.36 8.83
C PHE A 61 -7.77 -19.45 8.66
N ILE A 62 -6.78 -19.50 9.55
CA ILE A 62 -5.68 -20.47 9.53
C ILE A 62 -6.22 -21.89 9.76
N ASP A 63 -7.06 -22.08 10.79
CA ASP A 63 -7.63 -23.39 11.16
C ASP A 63 -8.48 -23.99 10.03
N SER A 64 -9.03 -23.13 9.17
CA SER A 64 -9.79 -23.53 7.98
C SER A 64 -8.92 -23.73 6.73
N GLY A 65 -7.61 -23.81 6.89
CA GLY A 65 -6.64 -24.07 5.80
C GLY A 65 -6.23 -22.80 5.03
N GLY A 66 -6.56 -21.62 5.53
CA GLY A 66 -6.17 -20.36 4.93
C GLY A 66 -4.69 -20.06 5.10
N ARG A 67 -4.05 -19.53 4.06
CA ARG A 67 -2.65 -19.09 4.10
C ARG A 67 -2.56 -17.66 4.60
N ALA A 68 -2.21 -17.47 5.87
CA ALA A 68 -2.13 -16.18 6.54
C ALA A 68 -0.68 -15.71 6.71
N MET A 69 -0.42 -14.42 6.45
CA MET A 69 0.83 -13.75 6.80
C MET A 69 0.53 -12.63 7.82
N TRP A 70 1.37 -12.52 8.85
CA TRP A 70 1.32 -11.39 9.78
C TRP A 70 2.32 -10.33 9.32
N GLN A 71 1.83 -9.13 9.02
CA GLN A 71 2.67 -7.97 8.74
C GLN A 71 2.58 -6.98 9.91
N MET A 72 3.73 -6.56 10.44
CA MET A 72 3.83 -5.60 11.53
C MET A 72 4.69 -4.41 11.09
N ILE A 73 4.11 -3.22 10.98
CA ILE A 73 4.87 -2.00 10.76
C ILE A 73 5.50 -1.59 12.09
N VAL A 74 6.83 -1.41 12.07
CA VAL A 74 7.56 -1.11 13.29
C VAL A 74 7.68 0.39 13.50
N PHE A 75 7.32 0.82 14.72
CA PHE A 75 7.43 2.16 15.27
C PHE A 75 8.14 2.09 16.63
N LYS A 76 8.51 3.23 17.19
CA LYS A 76 9.12 3.29 18.53
C LYS A 76 8.27 2.60 19.61
N HIS A 77 6.94 2.76 19.56
CA HIS A 77 6.04 2.23 20.58
C HIS A 77 5.88 0.70 20.55
N ASN A 78 6.21 0.03 19.44
CA ASN A 78 6.05 -1.41 19.28
C ASN A 78 7.32 -2.17 18.92
N GLU A 79 8.48 -1.49 18.72
CA GLU A 79 9.72 -2.16 18.31
C GLU A 79 10.20 -3.24 19.30
N HIS A 80 9.91 -3.06 20.59
CA HIS A 80 10.25 -4.02 21.65
C HIS A 80 9.41 -5.31 21.57
N GLN A 81 8.29 -5.29 20.85
CA GLN A 81 7.36 -6.43 20.75
C GLN A 81 7.64 -7.32 19.53
N VAL A 82 8.53 -6.93 18.61
CA VAL A 82 8.74 -7.65 17.35
C VAL A 82 9.02 -9.13 17.54
N LYS A 83 9.92 -9.49 18.46
CA LYS A 83 10.25 -10.89 18.75
C LYS A 83 9.09 -11.67 19.35
N GLN A 84 8.33 -11.02 20.24
CA GLN A 84 7.15 -11.65 20.85
C GLN A 84 6.05 -11.86 19.80
N ALA A 85 5.81 -10.88 18.94
CA ALA A 85 4.85 -10.99 17.84
C ALA A 85 5.22 -12.11 16.86
N GLU A 86 6.51 -12.25 16.53
CA GLU A 86 7.02 -13.34 15.69
C GLU A 86 6.79 -14.71 16.33
N GLN A 87 7.01 -14.84 17.65
CA GLN A 87 6.74 -16.08 18.37
C GLN A 87 5.24 -16.42 18.36
N ILE A 88 4.37 -15.44 18.65
CA ILE A 88 2.93 -15.64 18.61
C ILE A 88 2.48 -16.05 17.19
N ALA A 89 3.01 -15.40 16.16
CA ALA A 89 2.71 -15.76 14.78
C ALA A 89 3.10 -17.20 14.44
N THR A 90 4.25 -17.66 14.96
CA THR A 90 4.72 -19.04 14.81
C THR A 90 3.80 -20.03 15.51
N ASP A 91 3.45 -19.74 16.77
CA ASP A 91 2.59 -20.60 17.59
C ASP A 91 1.16 -20.72 17.00
N MET A 92 0.68 -19.67 16.35
CA MET A 92 -0.59 -19.63 15.63
C MET A 92 -0.56 -20.25 14.22
N ASN A 93 0.60 -20.72 13.74
CA ASN A 93 0.80 -21.25 12.39
C ASN A 93 0.58 -20.22 11.26
N PHE A 94 0.89 -18.95 11.48
CA PHE A 94 1.04 -18.05 10.35
C PHE A 94 2.12 -18.56 9.40
N PHE A 95 1.82 -18.55 8.11
CA PHE A 95 2.79 -18.98 7.08
C PHE A 95 4.08 -18.15 7.11
N LYS A 96 3.96 -16.87 7.48
CA LYS A 96 5.08 -15.93 7.56
C LYS A 96 4.75 -14.79 8.53
N PHE A 97 5.74 -14.39 9.32
CA PHE A 97 5.78 -13.10 10.01
C PHE A 97 6.70 -12.14 9.25
N LEU A 98 6.33 -10.87 9.16
CA LEU A 98 7.10 -9.84 8.47
C LEU A 98 7.06 -8.53 9.23
N ALA A 99 8.16 -8.19 9.90
CA ALA A 99 8.38 -6.85 10.43
C ALA A 99 8.74 -5.88 9.29
N ARG A 100 8.00 -4.76 9.18
CA ARG A 100 8.17 -3.80 8.10
C ARG A 100 8.72 -2.46 8.57
N LYS A 101 9.68 -1.95 7.84
CA LYS A 101 10.16 -0.58 7.98
C LYS A 101 9.16 0.38 7.32
N THR A 102 8.78 1.45 8.00
CA THR A 102 7.85 2.44 7.44
C THR A 102 8.59 3.58 6.74
N GLY A 103 8.02 4.07 5.65
CA GLY A 103 8.48 5.29 4.98
C GLY A 103 7.77 6.57 5.43
N ARG A 104 6.90 6.51 6.45
CA ARG A 104 6.07 7.65 6.89
C ARG A 104 6.85 8.84 7.43
N PHE A 105 8.03 8.58 7.97
CA PHE A 105 8.89 9.62 8.53
C PHE A 105 9.75 10.35 7.50
N PHE A 106 9.48 10.16 6.21
CA PHE A 106 10.18 10.84 5.15
C PHE A 106 9.20 11.60 4.27
N HIS A 107 9.45 12.88 4.06
CA HIS A 107 8.75 13.66 3.05
C HIS A 107 9.38 13.43 1.68
N HIS A 108 8.54 13.27 0.65
CA HIS A 108 8.99 13.29 -0.72
C HIS A 108 9.61 14.67 -1.04
N GLY A 109 10.91 14.70 -1.25
CA GLY A 109 11.66 15.93 -1.54
C GLY A 109 12.46 16.52 -0.38
N GLU A 110 12.27 16.06 0.85
CA GLU A 110 13.15 16.40 1.97
C GLU A 110 14.25 15.34 2.16
N GLU A 111 15.46 15.79 2.44
CA GLU A 111 16.63 14.90 2.67
C GLU A 111 16.73 14.46 4.13
N ARG A 112 15.71 14.74 4.95
CA ARG A 112 15.72 14.47 6.40
C ARG A 112 14.56 13.58 6.81
N GLU A 113 14.81 12.80 7.83
CA GLU A 113 13.80 12.05 8.56
C GLU A 113 12.98 13.01 9.43
N LEU A 114 11.66 12.81 9.48
CA LEU A 114 10.79 13.52 10.41
C LEU A 114 10.92 12.88 11.79
N GLU A 115 10.98 13.71 12.83
CA GLU A 115 11.05 13.26 14.22
C GLU A 115 9.77 12.55 14.67
N SER A 116 8.63 12.91 14.08
CA SER A 116 7.34 12.34 14.44
C SER A 116 6.30 12.50 13.34
N TRP A 117 5.23 11.70 13.43
CA TRP A 117 4.08 11.74 12.52
C TRP A 117 2.78 11.99 13.31
N PRO A 118 1.98 13.04 13.01
CA PRO A 118 0.77 13.35 13.73
C PRO A 118 -0.35 12.35 13.44
N VAL A 119 -0.96 11.80 14.47
CA VAL A 119 -2.19 11.02 14.39
C VAL A 119 -3.38 11.95 14.63
N LYS A 120 -4.27 12.03 13.66
CA LYS A 120 -5.41 12.94 13.68
C LYS A 120 -6.71 12.22 14.00
N ASN A 121 -7.60 12.91 14.72
CA ASN A 121 -8.97 12.48 14.92
C ASN A 121 -9.85 12.78 13.68
N MET A 122 -11.13 12.41 13.74
CA MET A 122 -12.08 12.64 12.65
C MET A 122 -12.32 14.14 12.35
N LYS A 123 -11.99 15.04 13.28
CA LYS A 123 -12.08 16.50 13.11
C LYS A 123 -10.82 17.10 12.49
N GLY A 124 -9.77 16.27 12.29
CA GLY A 124 -8.48 16.73 11.76
C GLY A 124 -7.52 17.28 12.82
N GLU A 125 -7.88 17.23 14.11
CA GLU A 125 -7.06 17.66 15.23
C GLU A 125 -6.04 16.57 15.57
N THR A 126 -4.81 16.97 15.91
CA THR A 126 -3.77 16.02 16.32
C THR A 126 -4.04 15.52 17.74
N GLU A 127 -4.16 14.23 17.91
CA GLU A 127 -4.35 13.58 19.22
C GLU A 127 -3.02 13.20 19.87
N TYR A 128 -2.10 12.66 19.10
CA TYR A 128 -0.76 12.27 19.53
C TYR A 128 0.16 12.13 18.32
N TYR A 129 1.42 11.79 18.58
CA TYR A 129 2.43 11.59 17.55
C TYR A 129 2.97 10.16 17.58
N LEU A 130 3.15 9.57 16.42
CA LEU A 130 3.97 8.38 16.25
C LEU A 130 5.42 8.81 16.04
N GLU A 131 6.35 8.04 16.58
CA GLU A 131 7.78 8.27 16.44
C GLU A 131 8.45 7.12 15.66
N PRO A 132 9.53 7.40 14.91
CA PRO A 132 10.29 6.35 14.25
C PRO A 132 10.92 5.41 15.28
N PRO A 133 11.23 4.16 14.90
CA PRO A 133 11.97 3.24 15.75
C PRO A 133 13.29 3.85 16.25
N VAL A 134 13.69 3.54 17.47
CA VAL A 134 15.01 3.93 18.01
C VAL A 134 16.09 3.01 17.46
N ASN A 135 15.77 1.72 17.30
CA ASN A 135 16.70 0.75 16.71
C ASN A 135 16.82 0.96 15.20
N ASP A 136 18.04 1.25 14.73
CA ASP A 136 18.37 1.45 13.31
C ASP A 136 18.01 0.23 12.45
N GLU A 137 17.95 -0.96 13.03
CA GLU A 137 17.49 -2.16 12.35
C GLU A 137 16.11 -1.99 11.73
N TRP A 138 15.21 -1.24 12.39
CA TRP A 138 13.83 -1.01 11.97
C TRP A 138 13.61 0.32 11.25
N ARG A 139 14.63 1.17 11.17
CA ARG A 139 14.56 2.44 10.45
C ARG A 139 14.66 2.23 8.94
N ASN A 140 13.85 2.94 8.19
CA ASN A 140 13.90 2.90 6.73
C ASN A 140 14.91 3.93 6.21
N GLN A 141 16.15 3.52 6.03
CA GLN A 141 17.22 4.38 5.51
C GLN A 141 17.19 4.51 3.97
N SER A 142 16.39 3.70 3.29
CA SER A 142 16.37 3.64 1.82
C SER A 142 15.63 4.80 1.15
N VAL A 143 14.97 5.65 1.93
CA VAL A 143 14.17 6.78 1.41
C VAL A 143 15.05 7.96 1.00
N ILE A 144 16.33 8.01 1.42
CA ILE A 144 17.29 9.02 1.00
C ILE A 144 17.78 8.74 -0.43
N LYS A 145 16.88 8.96 -1.40
CA LYS A 145 17.15 8.64 -2.82
C LYS A 145 17.74 9.82 -3.61
N LEU A 146 17.59 11.04 -3.13
CA LEU A 146 17.96 12.26 -3.84
C LEU A 146 19.43 12.34 -4.26
N PRO A 147 20.44 11.94 -3.42
CA PRO A 147 21.83 12.01 -3.84
C PRO A 147 22.16 11.12 -5.05
N GLY A 148 21.55 9.93 -5.14
CA GLY A 148 21.71 9.04 -6.28
C GLY A 148 21.06 9.59 -7.55
N LEU A 149 19.88 10.16 -7.40
CA LEU A 149 19.10 10.74 -8.49
C LEU A 149 19.78 11.98 -9.08
N LYS A 150 20.31 12.88 -8.23
CA LYS A 150 21.02 14.10 -8.64
C LYS A 150 22.28 13.84 -9.48
N LYS A 151 22.85 12.64 -9.44
CA LYS A 151 23.97 12.24 -10.32
C LYS A 151 23.56 12.04 -11.78
N HIS A 152 22.28 11.75 -12.03
CA HIS A 152 21.77 11.35 -13.34
C HIS A 152 20.75 12.33 -13.90
N TYR A 153 20.07 13.09 -13.05
CA TYR A 153 19.01 14.03 -13.40
C TYR A 153 19.23 15.37 -12.69
N LYS A 154 18.89 16.44 -13.36
CA LYS A 154 18.95 17.79 -12.81
C LYS A 154 18.06 17.95 -11.59
N ASP A 155 16.85 17.41 -11.68
CA ASP A 155 15.81 17.49 -10.66
C ASP A 155 14.80 16.34 -10.81
N LEU A 156 13.85 16.25 -9.86
CA LEU A 156 12.79 15.26 -9.89
C LEU A 156 11.86 15.39 -11.10
N GLN A 157 11.64 16.60 -11.58
CA GLN A 157 10.79 16.83 -12.75
C GLN A 157 11.41 16.22 -14.02
N GLN A 158 12.70 16.42 -14.22
CA GLN A 158 13.41 15.77 -15.32
C GLN A 158 13.35 14.24 -15.17
N TYR A 159 13.59 13.72 -13.96
CA TYR A 159 13.47 12.28 -13.70
C TYR A 159 12.10 11.75 -14.07
N PHE A 160 11.00 12.35 -13.57
CA PHE A 160 9.65 11.91 -13.88
C PHE A 160 9.32 11.95 -15.36
N LYS A 161 9.83 12.94 -16.08
CA LYS A 161 9.60 13.10 -17.53
C LYS A 161 10.37 12.11 -18.39
N THR A 162 11.51 11.60 -17.92
CA THR A 162 12.45 10.87 -18.81
C THR A 162 12.89 9.50 -18.31
N THR A 163 12.58 9.12 -17.05
CA THR A 163 12.98 7.79 -16.54
C THR A 163 12.26 6.66 -17.26
N ASP A 164 12.95 5.55 -17.51
CA ASP A 164 12.29 4.33 -17.99
C ASP A 164 11.36 3.79 -16.91
N ILE A 165 10.17 3.35 -17.31
CA ILE A 165 9.19 2.76 -16.42
C ILE A 165 9.14 1.25 -16.64
N HIS A 166 9.38 0.51 -15.56
CA HIS A 166 9.22 -0.94 -15.53
C HIS A 166 8.14 -1.31 -14.51
N CYS A 167 6.94 -1.59 -14.98
CA CYS A 167 5.80 -1.87 -14.13
C CYS A 167 5.80 -3.33 -13.65
N ASP A 168 6.16 -3.57 -12.39
CA ASP A 168 6.17 -4.91 -11.79
C ASP A 168 4.79 -5.57 -11.79
N SER A 169 3.71 -4.79 -11.70
CA SER A 169 2.35 -5.33 -11.74
C SER A 169 2.03 -5.91 -13.11
N LEU A 170 2.24 -5.15 -14.20
CA LEU A 170 1.94 -5.63 -15.54
C LEU A 170 2.88 -6.77 -15.98
N HIS A 171 4.18 -6.65 -15.72
CA HIS A 171 5.13 -7.74 -16.00
C HIS A 171 4.83 -9.01 -15.19
N GLY A 172 4.43 -8.84 -13.93
CA GLY A 172 4.02 -9.95 -13.05
C GLY A 172 2.61 -10.46 -13.30
N LYS A 173 1.88 -9.93 -14.30
CA LYS A 173 0.46 -10.25 -14.58
C LYS A 173 -0.41 -10.09 -13.33
N LYS A 174 -0.21 -9.02 -12.59
CA LYS A 174 -0.94 -8.68 -11.36
C LYS A 174 -1.83 -7.46 -11.61
N VAL A 175 -2.97 -7.46 -10.98
CA VAL A 175 -3.89 -6.31 -10.90
C VAL A 175 -4.33 -6.08 -9.47
N ALA A 176 -4.74 -4.86 -9.18
CA ALA A 176 -5.41 -4.51 -7.95
C ALA A 176 -6.92 -4.43 -8.21
N MET A 177 -7.72 -4.96 -7.30
CA MET A 177 -9.16 -4.77 -7.28
C MET A 177 -9.52 -3.98 -6.01
N ASN A 178 -10.35 -2.98 -6.14
CA ASN A 178 -10.84 -2.22 -5.01
C ASN A 178 -12.16 -2.80 -4.44
N ALA A 179 -12.64 -2.21 -3.34
CA ALA A 179 -13.87 -2.65 -2.69
C ALA A 179 -15.14 -2.47 -3.54
N GLN A 180 -15.08 -1.68 -4.61
CA GLN A 180 -16.17 -1.48 -5.57
C GLN A 180 -16.05 -2.42 -6.80
N GLY A 181 -15.15 -3.39 -6.75
CA GLY A 181 -14.96 -4.33 -7.85
C GLY A 181 -14.28 -3.74 -9.09
N VAL A 182 -13.63 -2.57 -8.99
CA VAL A 182 -12.90 -1.97 -10.10
C VAL A 182 -11.50 -2.56 -10.20
N LEU A 183 -11.12 -3.07 -11.37
CA LEU A 183 -9.78 -3.56 -11.67
C LEU A 183 -8.86 -2.41 -12.09
N LEU A 184 -7.72 -2.32 -11.44
CA LEU A 184 -6.71 -1.28 -11.61
C LEU A 184 -5.33 -1.89 -11.80
N PRO A 185 -4.38 -1.18 -12.42
CA PRO A 185 -3.03 -1.70 -12.65
C PRO A 185 -2.29 -2.05 -11.36
N CYS A 186 -2.48 -1.24 -10.31
CA CYS A 186 -1.82 -1.41 -9.01
C CYS A 186 -2.52 -0.62 -7.90
N ASN A 187 -2.10 -0.85 -6.66
CA ASN A 187 -2.66 -0.16 -5.49
C ASN A 187 -2.44 1.36 -5.50
N PHE A 188 -1.42 1.87 -6.19
CA PHE A 188 -1.17 3.31 -6.28
C PHE A 188 -2.26 4.02 -7.09
N PHE A 189 -2.78 3.39 -8.15
CA PHE A 189 -3.97 3.89 -8.86
C PHE A 189 -5.20 3.92 -7.95
N ASN A 190 -5.39 2.86 -7.15
CA ASN A 190 -6.50 2.78 -6.21
C ASN A 190 -6.42 3.86 -5.13
N HIS A 191 -5.24 4.12 -4.59
CA HIS A 191 -5.04 5.14 -3.55
C HIS A 191 -5.50 6.53 -4.03
N ASN A 192 -5.19 6.88 -5.27
CA ASN A 192 -5.59 8.15 -5.86
C ASN A 192 -7.12 8.31 -5.99
N LEU A 193 -7.88 7.23 -6.17
CA LEU A 193 -9.35 7.30 -6.27
C LEU A 193 -10.05 7.62 -4.94
N TYR A 194 -9.45 7.19 -3.81
CA TYR A 194 -10.08 7.32 -2.48
C TYR A 194 -9.53 8.47 -1.66
N ASP A 195 -8.56 9.17 -2.14
CA ASP A 195 -8.10 10.37 -1.44
C ASP A 195 -9.24 11.41 -1.46
N ALA A 196 -9.79 11.70 -0.27
CA ALA A 196 -10.93 12.62 -0.11
C ALA A 196 -10.67 14.00 -0.73
N ARG A 197 -9.40 14.38 -0.86
CA ARG A 197 -8.95 15.62 -1.50
C ARG A 197 -9.33 15.69 -2.99
N PHE A 198 -9.42 14.54 -3.65
CA PHE A 198 -9.79 14.46 -5.06
C PHE A 198 -11.30 14.43 -5.27
N ARG A 199 -12.07 13.95 -4.28
CA ARG A 199 -13.55 13.98 -4.35
C ARG A 199 -14.13 15.37 -4.22
N THR A 200 -13.49 16.30 -3.53
CA THR A 200 -14.02 17.63 -3.22
C THR A 200 -13.48 18.73 -4.13
N GLY A 201 -12.52 18.42 -5.02
CA GLY A 201 -11.82 19.43 -5.83
C GLY A 201 -10.98 20.41 -4.99
N GLN A 202 -10.93 20.23 -3.70
CA GLN A 202 -10.13 21.05 -2.79
C GLN A 202 -8.78 20.38 -2.55
N LEU A 203 -7.74 20.95 -3.15
CA LEU A 203 -6.35 20.62 -2.81
C LEU A 203 -5.96 21.42 -1.56
N PRO A 204 -5.83 20.79 -0.40
CA PRO A 204 -5.08 21.44 0.69
C PRO A 204 -3.63 21.55 0.23
N GLY A 205 -2.98 22.67 0.48
CA GLY A 205 -1.57 22.93 0.13
C GLY A 205 -0.55 22.02 0.83
N SER A 206 -0.75 20.74 0.82
CA SER A 206 0.18 19.74 1.34
C SER A 206 0.70 18.89 0.18
N ASN A 207 1.98 18.85 0.06
CA ASN A 207 2.91 18.17 -0.83
C ASN A 207 2.72 16.64 -1.03
N GLN A 208 1.53 16.08 -0.89
CA GLN A 208 1.30 14.64 -0.89
C GLN A 208 0.42 14.14 -2.05
N GLY A 209 0.02 14.97 -2.96
CA GLY A 209 -0.62 14.52 -4.19
C GLY A 209 0.37 14.65 -5.34
N HIS A 210 0.56 13.60 -6.11
CA HIS A 210 1.32 13.65 -7.35
C HIS A 210 0.54 14.44 -8.40
N THR A 211 0.38 15.74 -8.13
CA THR A 211 -0.30 16.67 -9.02
C THR A 211 0.74 17.37 -9.88
N VAL A 212 0.50 17.38 -11.17
CA VAL A 212 1.19 18.24 -12.12
C VAL A 212 0.25 19.39 -12.42
N ASP A 213 0.69 20.61 -12.20
CA ASP A 213 -0.12 21.82 -12.39
C ASP A 213 -1.47 21.79 -11.64
N GLY A 214 -1.50 21.18 -10.45
CA GLY A 214 -2.69 21.08 -9.61
C GLY A 214 -3.70 19.99 -10.04
N ARG A 215 -3.39 19.17 -11.05
CA ARG A 215 -4.26 18.12 -11.56
C ARG A 215 -3.76 16.74 -11.14
N ASN A 216 -4.69 15.84 -10.82
CA ASN A 216 -4.36 14.44 -10.56
C ASN A 216 -4.44 13.65 -11.87
N GLN A 217 -3.28 13.38 -12.45
CA GLN A 217 -3.17 12.66 -13.71
C GLN A 217 -3.80 11.26 -13.70
N VAL A 218 -3.71 10.55 -12.57
CA VAL A 218 -4.35 9.21 -12.44
C VAL A 218 -5.85 9.32 -12.52
N THR A 219 -6.45 10.29 -11.80
CA THR A 219 -7.90 10.50 -11.84
C THR A 219 -8.36 10.95 -13.21
N GLU A 220 -7.65 11.87 -13.86
CA GLU A 220 -7.96 12.31 -15.22
C GLU A 220 -7.88 11.16 -16.22
N PHE A 221 -6.85 10.34 -16.11
CA PHE A 221 -6.68 9.15 -16.95
C PHE A 221 -7.82 8.16 -16.75
N LEU A 222 -8.18 7.83 -15.51
CA LEU A 222 -9.28 6.92 -15.19
C LEU A 222 -10.63 7.44 -15.70
N ASN A 223 -10.87 8.76 -15.60
CA ASN A 223 -12.11 9.37 -16.06
C ASN A 223 -12.31 9.27 -17.58
N GLN A 224 -11.24 9.16 -18.36
CA GLN A 224 -11.33 8.99 -19.82
C GLN A 224 -11.97 7.65 -20.20
N TYR A 225 -11.82 6.62 -19.37
CA TYR A 225 -12.32 5.28 -19.66
C TYR A 225 -13.60 4.95 -18.89
N GLY A 226 -13.87 5.66 -17.80
CA GLY A 226 -14.99 5.38 -16.89
C GLY A 226 -14.74 4.15 -16.01
N LEU A 227 -14.94 4.29 -14.70
CA LEU A 227 -14.71 3.22 -13.75
C LEU A 227 -15.64 2.01 -13.96
N ASP A 228 -16.86 2.25 -14.46
CA ASP A 228 -17.83 1.21 -14.74
C ASP A 228 -17.35 0.24 -15.82
N ASN A 229 -16.53 0.69 -16.77
CA ASN A 229 -15.93 -0.13 -17.82
C ASN A 229 -14.75 -1.00 -17.33
N LEU A 230 -14.29 -0.76 -16.12
CA LEU A 230 -13.24 -1.52 -15.45
C LEU A 230 -13.77 -2.35 -14.27
N SER A 231 -15.10 -2.44 -14.11
CA SER A 231 -15.76 -3.11 -12.99
C SER A 231 -16.15 -4.55 -13.31
N ILE A 232 -15.78 -5.48 -12.41
CA ILE A 232 -16.19 -6.89 -12.50
C ILE A 232 -17.70 -7.11 -12.30
N HIS A 233 -18.44 -6.08 -11.84
CA HIS A 233 -19.89 -6.14 -11.77
C HIS A 233 -20.55 -5.97 -13.14
N ASN A 234 -19.85 -5.41 -14.12
CA ASN A 234 -20.38 -5.10 -15.44
C ASN A 234 -19.76 -5.97 -16.55
N TYR A 235 -18.51 -6.39 -16.37
CA TYR A 235 -17.71 -7.09 -17.37
C TYR A 235 -16.90 -8.22 -16.74
N THR A 236 -16.59 -9.24 -17.54
CA THR A 236 -15.63 -10.29 -17.16
C THR A 236 -14.20 -9.70 -17.07
N ILE A 237 -13.33 -10.39 -16.36
CA ILE A 237 -11.92 -9.99 -16.27
C ILE A 237 -11.27 -9.93 -17.66
N GLU A 238 -11.58 -10.86 -18.53
CA GLU A 238 -11.10 -10.93 -19.91
C GLU A 238 -11.54 -9.70 -20.72
N GLU A 239 -12.81 -9.31 -20.64
CA GLU A 239 -13.34 -8.13 -21.32
C GLU A 239 -12.69 -6.84 -20.78
N ILE A 240 -12.51 -6.72 -19.45
CA ILE A 240 -11.82 -5.60 -18.85
C ILE A 240 -10.39 -5.49 -19.37
N TYR A 241 -9.67 -6.60 -19.52
CA TYR A 241 -8.32 -6.61 -20.07
C TYR A 241 -8.22 -6.22 -21.54
N GLN A 242 -9.30 -6.36 -22.31
CA GLN A 242 -9.39 -5.91 -23.70
C GLN A 242 -9.67 -4.41 -23.82
N ASN A 243 -10.01 -3.73 -22.70
CA ASN A 243 -10.23 -2.29 -22.70
C ASN A 243 -8.95 -1.54 -23.08
N LYS A 244 -9.10 -0.53 -23.92
CA LYS A 244 -8.02 0.35 -24.39
C LYS A 244 -7.24 1.03 -23.25
N PHE A 245 -7.83 1.13 -22.07
CA PHE A 245 -7.19 1.60 -20.85
C PHE A 245 -5.78 1.02 -20.62
N TRP A 246 -5.61 -0.28 -20.83
CA TRP A 246 -4.36 -0.98 -20.56
C TRP A 246 -3.26 -0.65 -21.56
N SER A 247 -3.59 -0.56 -22.86
CA SER A 247 -2.65 -0.17 -23.89
C SER A 247 -2.24 1.29 -23.75
N ASP A 248 -3.23 2.18 -23.53
CA ASP A 248 -2.98 3.61 -23.41
C ASP A 248 -2.19 3.96 -22.14
N LEU A 249 -2.35 3.17 -21.07
CA LEU A 249 -1.50 3.28 -19.88
C LEU A 249 -0.03 3.03 -20.22
N VAL A 250 0.26 1.96 -20.97
CA VAL A 250 1.63 1.62 -21.39
C VAL A 250 2.17 2.69 -22.34
N ASP A 251 1.38 3.14 -23.29
CA ASP A 251 1.74 4.18 -24.25
C ASP A 251 2.04 5.52 -23.56
N SER A 252 1.35 5.82 -22.46
CA SER A 252 1.59 7.02 -21.67
C SER A 252 3.01 7.09 -21.08
N TRP A 253 3.71 5.98 -20.93
CA TRP A 253 5.03 5.96 -20.30
C TRP A 253 6.14 6.59 -21.14
N THR A 254 5.94 6.74 -22.43
CA THR A 254 6.92 7.32 -23.39
C THR A 254 6.52 8.69 -23.93
N GLY A 255 5.26 9.13 -23.69
CA GLY A 255 4.69 10.35 -24.24
C GLY A 255 4.80 11.59 -23.35
N GLU A 256 4.29 12.72 -23.88
CA GLU A 256 4.18 13.98 -23.13
C GLU A 256 3.13 13.91 -21.99
N ASN A 257 2.11 13.04 -22.16
CA ASN A 257 1.04 12.81 -21.19
C ASN A 257 1.41 11.73 -20.16
N ARG A 258 2.67 11.63 -19.83
CA ARG A 258 3.22 10.63 -18.94
C ARG A 258 2.60 10.71 -17.55
N ILE A 259 2.14 9.56 -17.04
CA ILE A 259 1.60 9.45 -15.68
C ILE A 259 2.77 9.42 -14.69
N PHE A 260 2.95 10.49 -13.93
CA PHE A 260 4.07 10.64 -12.99
C PHE A 260 4.03 9.63 -11.85
N GLU A 261 2.85 9.17 -11.44
CA GLU A 261 2.71 8.10 -10.47
C GLU A 261 3.46 6.83 -10.91
N CYS A 262 3.35 6.46 -12.19
CA CYS A 262 4.09 5.33 -12.76
C CYS A 262 5.60 5.59 -12.75
N ALA A 263 6.03 6.80 -13.14
CA ALA A 263 7.45 7.16 -13.14
C ALA A 263 8.05 7.15 -11.73
N MET A 264 7.30 7.65 -10.75
CA MET A 264 7.74 7.72 -9.37
C MET A 264 7.84 6.35 -8.72
N THR A 265 6.84 5.49 -8.97
CA THR A 265 6.72 4.18 -8.34
C THR A 265 7.56 3.12 -9.06
N CYS A 266 7.51 3.11 -10.39
CA CYS A 266 8.08 2.08 -11.25
C CYS A 266 9.19 2.61 -12.17
N GLY A 267 9.67 3.85 -11.96
CA GLY A 267 10.79 4.42 -12.67
C GLY A 267 12.12 3.79 -12.25
N LYS A 268 13.17 4.02 -13.07
CA LYS A 268 14.52 3.51 -12.83
C LYS A 268 15.02 3.87 -11.43
N GLN A 269 15.51 2.90 -10.72
CA GLN A 269 15.98 3.04 -9.35
C GLN A 269 17.51 3.20 -9.32
N PHE A 270 18.03 4.10 -8.48
CA PHE A 270 19.45 4.41 -8.32
C PHE A 270 20.02 4.00 -6.97
N THR A 271 19.18 3.46 -6.08
CA THR A 271 19.57 2.91 -4.79
C THR A 271 18.83 1.60 -4.59
N LYS A 272 19.31 0.72 -3.73
CA LYS A 272 18.53 -0.43 -3.26
C LYS A 272 17.24 0.11 -2.65
N VAL A 273 16.15 -0.10 -3.37
CA VAL A 273 14.89 0.52 -3.10
C VAL A 273 14.17 -0.25 -2.05
N TRP A 274 13.52 0.52 -1.14
CA TRP A 274 12.45 0.04 -0.29
C TRP A 274 12.71 -1.32 0.34
N ASP A 275 13.81 -1.41 1.08
CA ASP A 275 13.94 -2.54 2.00
C ASP A 275 12.89 -2.34 3.11
N GLN A 276 11.64 -2.63 2.77
CA GLN A 276 10.53 -2.67 3.73
C GLN A 276 10.48 -4.01 4.48
N THR A 277 11.42 -4.90 4.14
CA THR A 277 11.42 -6.27 4.64
C THR A 277 12.78 -6.62 5.20
N LYS A 278 12.79 -7.33 6.25
CA LYS A 278 13.86 -8.25 6.62
C LYS A 278 13.45 -9.66 6.25
#